data_93b00583be4e07d661e69351f38a10b3
#
_entry.id   93b00583be4e07d661e69351f38a10b3
#
_cell.length_a   1.000
_cell.length_b   1.000
_cell.length_c   1.000
_cell.angle_alpha   90.00
_cell.angle_beta   90.00
_cell.angle_gamma   90.00
#
_symmetry.space_group_name_H-M   'P 1'
#
loop_
_entity.id
_entity.type
_entity.pdbx_description
1 polymer ?
#
loop_
_entity_poly.entity_id
_entity_poly.type
_entity_poly.pdbx_seq_one_letter_code
_entity_poly.pdbx_strand_id
1 'polypeptide(L)'
;PQCIMLLCQFVIGITDVWAGGRIGSEVQASIGLITQCHMMFMALAMAAVSGAVASISQSLGACKFVRARRYVGLVTIGCIAIGSAIAVAASVWREPLLRLIQTPESIVPVAIMFLTATIWGIPGQYTLTIGAAVFRSAKMVLIPLYVTGTACLLNVFGDLAFGLGWWGFPAYGATGIAYSTLVSVTVGAALMLFLLMRHELFTRDSFPGWRWIKAGAPYLLKVAGPAFGTSFLWQTGYMVLYVITASLPFGRVNALPGLTTGQREESILFFPAVAFSMTASVLVGHALGEGNHREAKRTLLATLGIACAGMCCVGAAIWPWRMELAGLIAPDPAVQVETVKYLSFNIMAVPFTVASVVLAGGLNGAGATVYPMVSFSFAVWAVRLPIAWLFGHIIWQDASGVFLSTF
;
A
#
# COMPACT_ATOMS: atom_id res chain seq x y z
N PRO A 1 -7.04 -0.23 -15.01
CA PRO A 1 -5.90 0.68 -14.79
C PRO A 1 -5.33 0.59 -13.38
N GLN A 2 -6.18 0.57 -12.32
CA GLN A 2 -5.72 0.54 -10.93
C GLN A 2 -4.91 -0.74 -10.61
N CYS A 3 -5.37 -1.91 -11.05
CA CYS A 3 -4.64 -3.16 -10.88
C CYS A 3 -3.26 -3.10 -11.53
N ILE A 4 -3.16 -2.51 -12.73
CA ILE A 4 -1.88 -2.38 -13.45
C ILE A 4 -0.93 -1.44 -12.69
N MET A 5 -1.44 -0.35 -12.11
CA MET A 5 -0.62 0.54 -11.27
C MET A 5 -0.06 -0.18 -10.04
N LEU A 6 -0.87 -1.00 -9.37
CA LEU A 6 -0.43 -1.82 -8.23
C LEU A 6 0.59 -2.88 -8.66
N LEU A 7 0.39 -3.50 -9.84
CA LEU A 7 1.37 -4.40 -10.42
C LEU A 7 2.69 -3.70 -10.77
N CYS A 8 2.66 -2.48 -11.33
CA CYS A 8 3.88 -1.69 -11.56
C CYS A 8 4.65 -1.45 -10.25
N GLN A 9 3.96 -1.09 -9.17
CA GLN A 9 4.59 -0.91 -7.85
C GLN A 9 5.19 -2.22 -7.32
N PHE A 10 4.50 -3.33 -7.52
CA PHE A 10 5.00 -4.66 -7.16
C PHE A 10 6.24 -5.05 -7.97
N VAL A 11 6.24 -4.77 -9.28
CA VAL A 11 7.40 -5.01 -10.17
C VAL A 11 8.61 -4.21 -9.72
N ILE A 12 8.46 -2.94 -9.36
CA ILE A 12 9.55 -2.13 -8.79
C ILE A 12 10.15 -2.85 -7.57
N GLY A 13 9.32 -3.20 -6.59
CA GLY A 13 9.80 -3.85 -5.36
C GLY A 13 10.49 -5.20 -5.60
N ILE A 14 9.98 -6.02 -6.54
CA ILE A 14 10.62 -7.29 -6.90
C ILE A 14 11.95 -7.04 -7.61
N THR A 15 12.02 -6.11 -8.54
CA THR A 15 13.23 -5.80 -9.31
C THR A 15 14.33 -5.29 -8.39
N ASP A 16 14.01 -4.37 -7.47
CA ASP A 16 14.95 -3.87 -6.45
C ASP A 16 15.56 -5.02 -5.63
N VAL A 17 14.71 -5.92 -5.11
CA VAL A 17 15.14 -7.06 -4.28
C VAL A 17 15.92 -8.09 -5.11
N TRP A 18 15.50 -8.36 -6.34
CA TRP A 18 16.18 -9.30 -7.23
C TRP A 18 17.54 -8.76 -7.67
N ALA A 19 17.62 -7.50 -8.09
CA ALA A 19 18.88 -6.85 -8.46
C ALA A 19 19.83 -6.75 -7.26
N GLY A 20 19.31 -6.41 -6.08
CA GLY A 20 20.06 -6.42 -4.83
C GLY A 20 20.66 -7.79 -4.49
N GLY A 21 19.89 -8.86 -4.69
CA GLY A 21 20.35 -10.25 -4.49
C GLY A 21 21.48 -10.67 -5.44
N ARG A 22 21.53 -10.10 -6.67
CA ARG A 22 22.63 -10.32 -7.62
C ARG A 22 23.92 -9.61 -7.22
N ILE A 23 23.83 -8.54 -6.45
CA ILE A 23 25.00 -7.78 -5.96
C ILE A 23 25.53 -8.45 -4.68
N GLY A 24 24.66 -8.83 -3.75
CA GLY A 24 25.03 -9.51 -2.50
C GLY A 24 23.88 -9.65 -1.52
N SER A 25 24.01 -10.63 -0.63
CA SER A 25 23.00 -10.89 0.41
C SER A 25 22.82 -9.74 1.39
N GLU A 26 23.88 -8.98 1.68
CA GLU A 26 23.83 -7.78 2.54
C GLU A 26 23.00 -6.66 1.91
N VAL A 27 23.11 -6.49 0.58
CA VAL A 27 22.33 -5.51 -0.19
C VAL A 27 20.86 -5.89 -0.17
N GLN A 28 20.56 -7.15 -0.43
CA GLN A 28 19.18 -7.67 -0.42
C GLN A 28 18.53 -7.53 0.97
N ALA A 29 19.27 -7.85 2.04
CA ALA A 29 18.79 -7.70 3.41
C ALA A 29 18.53 -6.20 3.75
N SER A 30 19.42 -5.30 3.30
CA SER A 30 19.26 -3.85 3.48
C SER A 30 18.02 -3.33 2.77
N ILE A 31 17.76 -3.73 1.51
CA ILE A 31 16.55 -3.36 0.75
C ILE A 31 15.29 -3.83 1.50
N GLY A 32 15.27 -5.09 1.97
CA GLY A 32 14.14 -5.62 2.72
C GLY A 32 13.84 -4.81 3.99
N LEU A 33 14.86 -4.47 4.77
CA LEU A 33 14.76 -3.67 5.98
C LEU A 33 14.22 -2.26 5.69
N ILE A 34 14.79 -1.58 4.69
CA ILE A 34 14.40 -0.21 4.33
C ILE A 34 13.00 -0.17 3.72
N THR A 35 12.56 -1.23 3.02
CA THR A 35 11.19 -1.35 2.55
C THR A 35 10.17 -1.31 3.69
N GLN A 36 10.46 -1.92 4.83
CA GLN A 36 9.58 -1.84 6.01
C GLN A 36 9.51 -0.41 6.59
N CYS A 37 10.66 0.28 6.65
CA CYS A 37 10.67 1.71 7.03
C CYS A 37 9.85 2.55 6.05
N HIS A 38 9.98 2.31 4.74
CA HIS A 38 9.22 3.00 3.71
C HIS A 38 7.72 2.80 3.87
N MET A 39 7.24 1.57 4.12
CA MET A 39 5.83 1.27 4.36
C MET A 39 5.27 2.06 5.55
N MET A 40 6.05 2.22 6.62
CA MET A 40 5.66 3.01 7.79
C MET A 40 5.48 4.50 7.43
N PHE A 41 6.39 5.08 6.66
CA PHE A 41 6.24 6.46 6.17
C PHE A 41 5.05 6.60 5.23
N MET A 42 4.78 5.61 4.38
CA MET A 42 3.65 5.63 3.44
C MET A 42 2.27 5.55 4.10
N ALA A 43 2.16 5.01 5.32
CA ALA A 43 0.89 4.95 6.05
C ALA A 43 0.22 6.33 6.20
N LEU A 44 1.02 7.38 6.42
CA LEU A 44 0.52 8.75 6.53
C LEU A 44 0.01 9.29 5.17
N ALA A 45 0.72 8.99 4.08
CA ALA A 45 0.27 9.36 2.73
C ALA A 45 -1.05 8.67 2.38
N MET A 46 -1.19 7.38 2.71
CA MET A 46 -2.42 6.61 2.45
C MET A 46 -3.62 7.15 3.24
N ALA A 47 -3.38 7.60 4.47
CA ALA A 47 -4.41 8.29 5.26
C ALA A 47 -4.85 9.61 4.59
N ALA A 48 -3.89 10.39 4.10
CA ALA A 48 -4.18 11.63 3.36
C ALA A 48 -4.94 11.35 2.05
N VAL A 49 -4.65 10.24 1.35
CA VAL A 49 -5.41 9.77 0.17
C VAL A 49 -6.89 9.59 0.49
N SER A 50 -7.22 8.97 1.62
CA SER A 50 -8.63 8.77 2.01
C SER A 50 -9.36 10.10 2.19
N GLY A 51 -8.74 11.07 2.87
CA GLY A 51 -9.26 12.42 3.00
C GLY A 51 -9.38 13.15 1.66
N ALA A 52 -8.37 13.03 0.81
CA ALA A 52 -8.36 13.63 -0.52
C ALA A 52 -9.50 13.10 -1.40
N VAL A 53 -9.62 11.77 -1.52
CA VAL A 53 -10.65 11.14 -2.35
C VAL A 53 -12.04 11.54 -1.88
N ALA A 54 -12.34 11.47 -0.57
CA ALA A 54 -13.64 11.86 -0.05
C ALA A 54 -13.97 13.33 -0.33
N SER A 55 -13.05 14.25 -0.01
CA SER A 55 -13.29 15.69 -0.15
C SER A 55 -13.37 16.15 -1.60
N ILE A 56 -12.51 15.62 -2.48
CA ILE A 56 -12.45 16.01 -3.89
C ILE A 56 -13.62 15.40 -4.67
N SER A 57 -13.88 14.08 -4.55
CA SER A 57 -14.95 13.42 -5.28
C SER A 57 -16.33 13.97 -4.90
N GLN A 58 -16.60 14.19 -3.60
CA GLN A 58 -17.84 14.83 -3.16
C GLN A 58 -17.96 16.29 -3.66
N SER A 59 -16.85 17.03 -3.72
CA SER A 59 -16.88 18.40 -4.25
C SER A 59 -17.14 18.43 -5.75
N LEU A 60 -16.57 17.48 -6.50
CA LEU A 60 -16.78 17.34 -7.95
C LEU A 60 -18.21 16.86 -8.24
N GLY A 61 -18.74 15.87 -7.49
CA GLY A 61 -20.11 15.42 -7.62
C GLY A 61 -21.13 16.52 -7.35
N ALA A 62 -20.84 17.41 -6.38
CA ALA A 62 -21.66 18.60 -6.10
C ALA A 62 -21.46 19.75 -7.11
N CYS A 63 -20.70 19.57 -8.19
CA CYS A 63 -20.33 20.61 -9.17
C CYS A 63 -19.62 21.84 -8.55
N LYS A 64 -18.99 21.68 -7.38
CA LYS A 64 -18.27 22.75 -6.67
C LYS A 64 -16.78 22.73 -7.04
N PHE A 65 -16.44 23.04 -8.29
CA PHE A 65 -15.09 22.91 -8.86
C PHE A 65 -14.03 23.72 -8.09
N VAL A 66 -14.34 24.96 -7.70
CA VAL A 66 -13.42 25.79 -6.91
C VAL A 66 -13.10 25.13 -5.56
N ARG A 67 -14.11 24.55 -4.90
CA ARG A 67 -13.91 23.81 -3.66
C ARG A 67 -13.03 22.57 -3.87
N ALA A 68 -13.25 21.83 -4.96
CA ALA A 68 -12.43 20.68 -5.32
C ALA A 68 -10.96 21.11 -5.54
N ARG A 69 -10.70 22.15 -6.33
CA ARG A 69 -9.35 22.69 -6.57
C ARG A 69 -8.66 23.14 -5.29
N ARG A 70 -9.38 23.76 -4.35
CA ARG A 70 -8.84 24.12 -3.03
C ARG A 70 -8.43 22.90 -2.20
N TYR A 71 -9.22 21.82 -2.22
CA TYR A 71 -8.84 20.56 -1.57
C TYR A 71 -7.63 19.93 -2.27
N VAL A 72 -7.58 19.92 -3.60
CA VAL A 72 -6.40 19.44 -4.36
C VAL A 72 -5.15 20.18 -3.90
N GLY A 73 -5.19 21.51 -3.84
CA GLY A 73 -4.06 22.31 -3.37
C GLY A 73 -3.66 22.01 -1.93
N LEU A 74 -4.65 21.99 -1.02
CA LEU A 74 -4.40 21.75 0.40
C LEU A 74 -3.74 20.38 0.63
N VAL A 75 -4.24 19.33 -0.03
CA VAL A 75 -3.71 17.98 0.14
C VAL A 75 -2.34 17.82 -0.54
N THR A 76 -2.17 18.34 -1.77
CA THR A 76 -0.91 18.23 -2.51
C THR A 76 0.21 18.99 -1.80
N ILE A 77 -0.02 20.26 -1.46
CA ILE A 77 0.98 21.08 -0.77
C ILE A 77 1.24 20.54 0.63
N GLY A 78 0.18 20.14 1.36
CA GLY A 78 0.29 19.56 2.68
C GLY A 78 1.12 18.28 2.69
N CYS A 79 0.89 17.37 1.73
CA CYS A 79 1.66 16.13 1.62
C CYS A 79 3.10 16.37 1.22
N ILE A 80 3.38 17.29 0.30
CA ILE A 80 4.76 17.68 -0.04
C ILE A 80 5.47 18.26 1.19
N ALA A 81 4.82 19.18 1.91
CA ALA A 81 5.38 19.80 3.11
C ALA A 81 5.65 18.78 4.22
N ILE A 82 4.68 17.89 4.50
CA ILE A 82 4.83 16.84 5.49
C ILE A 82 5.90 15.84 5.06
N GLY A 83 5.91 15.41 3.80
CA GLY A 83 6.92 14.51 3.25
C GLY A 83 8.32 15.11 3.33
N SER A 84 8.47 16.41 3.04
CA SER A 84 9.74 17.13 3.17
C SER A 84 10.16 17.27 4.64
N ALA A 85 9.23 17.55 5.55
CA ALA A 85 9.52 17.62 6.97
C ALA A 85 9.98 16.26 7.53
N ILE A 86 9.31 15.18 7.12
CA ILE A 86 9.73 13.81 7.46
C ILE A 86 11.12 13.53 6.88
N ALA A 87 11.38 13.91 5.62
CA ALA A 87 12.68 13.70 4.99
C ALA A 87 13.81 14.42 5.75
N VAL A 88 13.61 15.68 6.14
CA VAL A 88 14.59 16.43 6.93
C VAL A 88 14.77 15.80 8.31
N ALA A 89 13.70 15.52 9.05
CA ALA A 89 13.77 14.92 10.37
C ALA A 89 14.46 13.54 10.34
N ALA A 90 14.03 12.66 9.41
CA ALA A 90 14.60 11.33 9.27
C ALA A 90 16.07 11.35 8.80
N SER A 91 16.48 12.36 8.03
CA SER A 91 17.89 12.53 7.63
C SER A 91 18.80 12.82 8.83
N VAL A 92 18.32 13.59 9.81
CA VAL A 92 19.06 13.86 11.05
C VAL A 92 19.11 12.61 11.94
N TRP A 93 18.05 11.82 11.96
CA TRP A 93 17.90 10.68 12.88
C TRP A 93 18.14 9.32 12.21
N ARG A 94 18.73 9.28 11.02
CA ARG A 94 18.93 8.04 10.24
C ARG A 94 19.72 6.96 10.98
N GLU A 95 20.81 7.33 11.67
CA GLU A 95 21.60 6.36 12.43
C GLU A 95 20.87 5.88 13.70
N PRO A 96 20.30 6.77 14.57
CA PRO A 96 19.44 6.33 15.66
C PRO A 96 18.29 5.44 15.23
N LEU A 97 17.68 5.71 14.06
CA LEU A 97 16.58 4.90 13.52
C LEU A 97 17.03 3.46 13.20
N LEU A 98 18.20 3.31 12.54
CA LEU A 98 18.75 1.99 12.25
C LEU A 98 19.17 1.22 13.51
N ARG A 99 19.70 1.92 14.52
CA ARG A 99 19.99 1.30 15.82
C ARG A 99 18.72 0.86 16.55
N LEU A 100 17.65 1.67 16.50
CA LEU A 100 16.36 1.34 17.11
C LEU A 100 15.77 0.04 16.56
N ILE A 101 15.92 -0.21 15.26
CA ILE A 101 15.45 -1.44 14.58
C ILE A 101 16.50 -2.57 14.66
N GLN A 102 17.53 -2.43 15.48
CA GLN A 102 18.58 -3.43 15.73
C GLN A 102 19.25 -3.94 14.45
N THR A 103 19.55 -3.03 13.51
CA THR A 103 20.22 -3.36 12.25
C THR A 103 21.60 -3.98 12.52
N PRO A 104 21.93 -5.17 11.96
CA PRO A 104 23.25 -5.77 12.11
C PRO A 104 24.36 -4.82 11.59
N GLU A 105 25.48 -4.72 12.32
CA GLU A 105 26.57 -3.79 11.99
C GLU A 105 27.14 -3.99 10.58
N SER A 106 27.18 -5.24 10.11
CA SER A 106 27.69 -5.59 8.77
C SER A 106 26.91 -4.91 7.63
N ILE A 107 25.60 -4.69 7.79
CA ILE A 107 24.74 -4.11 6.74
C ILE A 107 24.47 -2.61 6.93
N VAL A 108 24.86 -2.02 8.07
CA VAL A 108 24.61 -0.60 8.39
C VAL A 108 25.06 0.37 7.28
N PRO A 109 26.28 0.26 6.70
CA PRO A 109 26.72 1.21 5.67
C PRO A 109 25.81 1.21 4.44
N VAL A 110 25.41 0.02 3.98
CA VAL A 110 24.51 -0.17 2.83
C VAL A 110 23.09 0.28 3.20
N ALA A 111 22.61 -0.05 4.38
CA ALA A 111 21.29 0.36 4.87
C ALA A 111 21.17 1.89 5.01
N ILE A 112 22.19 2.59 5.48
CA ILE A 112 22.21 4.08 5.55
C ILE A 112 22.06 4.68 4.16
N MET A 113 22.74 4.13 3.17
CA MET A 113 22.65 4.61 1.79
C MET A 113 21.25 4.46 1.22
N PHE A 114 20.65 3.26 1.31
CA PHE A 114 19.26 3.01 0.88
C PHE A 114 18.25 3.83 1.67
N LEU A 115 18.42 3.94 2.98
CA LEU A 115 17.58 4.77 3.83
C LEU A 115 17.64 6.24 3.41
N THR A 116 18.83 6.75 3.11
CA THR A 116 19.01 8.13 2.65
C THR A 116 18.29 8.38 1.32
N ALA A 117 18.45 7.50 0.34
CA ALA A 117 17.75 7.61 -0.94
C ALA A 117 16.22 7.54 -0.74
N THR A 118 15.74 6.60 0.09
CA THR A 118 14.32 6.45 0.43
C THR A 118 13.77 7.71 1.10
N ILE A 119 14.45 8.25 2.10
CA ILE A 119 14.05 9.46 2.83
C ILE A 119 13.88 10.65 1.88
N TRP A 120 14.85 10.89 1.02
CA TRP A 120 14.76 11.98 0.03
C TRP A 120 13.74 11.70 -1.08
N GLY A 121 13.37 10.44 -1.30
CA GLY A 121 12.27 10.03 -2.18
C GLY A 121 10.86 10.26 -1.60
N ILE A 122 10.71 10.41 -0.26
CA ILE A 122 9.39 10.54 0.40
C ILE A 122 8.52 11.66 -0.19
N PRO A 123 9.00 12.91 -0.39
CA PRO A 123 8.18 13.98 -0.95
C PRO A 123 7.67 13.65 -2.36
N GLY A 124 8.53 13.01 -3.17
CA GLY A 124 8.17 12.54 -4.51
C GLY A 124 7.11 11.45 -4.47
N GLN A 125 7.29 10.47 -3.61
CA GLN A 125 6.36 9.35 -3.43
C GLN A 125 4.99 9.83 -2.92
N TYR A 126 4.96 10.80 -1.98
CA TYR A 126 3.73 11.43 -1.52
C TYR A 126 3.02 12.17 -2.67
N THR A 127 3.79 12.89 -3.49
CA THR A 127 3.27 13.59 -4.66
C THR A 127 2.65 12.63 -5.68
N LEU A 128 3.33 11.51 -5.99
CA LEU A 128 2.79 10.47 -6.87
C LEU A 128 1.48 9.88 -6.32
N THR A 129 1.47 9.53 -5.04
CA THR A 129 0.34 8.88 -4.38
C THR A 129 -0.89 9.79 -4.32
N ILE A 130 -0.70 11.05 -3.93
CA ILE A 130 -1.77 12.05 -3.87
C ILE A 130 -2.21 12.47 -5.26
N GLY A 131 -1.30 12.71 -6.19
CA GLY A 131 -1.65 13.06 -7.57
C GLY A 131 -2.48 11.96 -8.25
N ALA A 132 -2.12 10.70 -8.02
CA ALA A 132 -2.93 9.57 -8.48
C ALA A 132 -4.34 9.57 -7.86
N ALA A 133 -4.47 9.91 -6.58
CA ALA A 133 -5.76 10.03 -5.91
C ALA A 133 -6.61 11.19 -6.47
N VAL A 134 -5.99 12.32 -6.77
CA VAL A 134 -6.65 13.48 -7.40
C VAL A 134 -7.18 13.13 -8.78
N PHE A 135 -6.35 12.54 -9.65
CA PHE A 135 -6.80 12.11 -10.98
C PHE A 135 -7.90 11.05 -10.92
N ARG A 136 -7.80 10.09 -9.99
CA ARG A 136 -8.87 9.12 -9.77
C ARG A 136 -10.18 9.79 -9.36
N SER A 137 -10.12 10.76 -8.44
CA SER A 137 -11.29 11.53 -8.01
C SER A 137 -11.90 12.33 -9.16
N ALA A 138 -11.09 12.77 -10.13
CA ALA A 138 -11.55 13.40 -11.37
C ALA A 138 -12.01 12.40 -12.45
N LYS A 139 -12.05 11.09 -12.17
CA LYS A 139 -12.35 10.00 -13.11
C LYS A 139 -11.35 9.86 -14.27
N MET A 140 -10.16 10.45 -14.16
CA MET A 140 -9.10 10.43 -15.18
C MET A 140 -8.04 9.36 -14.84
N VAL A 141 -8.46 8.09 -14.80
CA VAL A 141 -7.67 6.97 -14.24
C VAL A 141 -6.51 6.51 -15.11
N LEU A 142 -6.44 6.91 -16.39
CA LEU A 142 -5.36 6.52 -17.29
C LEU A 142 -4.09 7.36 -17.08
N ILE A 143 -4.25 8.63 -16.69
CA ILE A 143 -3.11 9.54 -16.49
C ILE A 143 -2.15 9.02 -15.41
N PRO A 144 -2.61 8.72 -14.18
CA PRO A 144 -1.73 8.17 -13.17
C PRO A 144 -1.15 6.79 -13.56
N LEU A 145 -1.84 6.01 -14.39
CA LEU A 145 -1.29 4.77 -14.93
C LEU A 145 -0.05 5.04 -15.80
N TYR A 146 -0.12 5.99 -16.73
CA TYR A 146 1.03 6.34 -17.56
C TYR A 146 2.20 6.88 -16.74
N VAL A 147 1.93 7.73 -15.76
CA VAL A 147 2.97 8.27 -14.86
C VAL A 147 3.63 7.16 -14.04
N THR A 148 2.82 6.29 -13.42
CA THR A 148 3.35 5.16 -12.64
C THR A 148 4.09 4.16 -13.52
N GLY A 149 3.58 3.89 -14.73
CA GLY A 149 4.25 3.05 -15.72
C GLY A 149 5.59 3.62 -16.14
N THR A 150 5.67 4.92 -16.42
CA THR A 150 6.93 5.59 -16.73
C THR A 150 7.93 5.50 -15.58
N ALA A 151 7.49 5.76 -14.34
CA ALA A 151 8.33 5.62 -13.16
C ALA A 151 8.82 4.18 -12.97
N CYS A 152 7.96 3.18 -13.21
CA CYS A 152 8.31 1.76 -13.17
C CYS A 152 9.38 1.41 -14.21
N LEU A 153 9.18 1.82 -15.45
CA LEU A 153 10.15 1.57 -16.52
C LEU A 153 11.51 2.23 -16.26
N LEU A 154 11.51 3.47 -15.75
CA LEU A 154 12.73 4.18 -15.38
C LEU A 154 13.46 3.50 -14.21
N ASN A 155 12.72 3.02 -13.21
CA ASN A 155 13.31 2.30 -12.07
C ASN A 155 13.93 0.97 -12.54
N VAL A 156 13.17 0.12 -13.24
CA VAL A 156 13.66 -1.16 -13.75
C VAL A 156 14.87 -0.97 -14.68
N PHE A 157 14.80 -0.01 -15.60
CA PHE A 157 15.92 0.33 -16.46
C PHE A 157 17.14 0.76 -15.65
N GLY A 158 16.95 1.64 -14.65
CA GLY A 158 18.03 2.13 -13.81
C GLY A 158 18.70 1.04 -12.97
N ASP A 159 17.91 0.12 -12.41
CA ASP A 159 18.44 -1.02 -11.65
C ASP A 159 19.28 -1.96 -12.52
N LEU A 160 18.81 -2.25 -13.73
CA LEU A 160 19.52 -3.12 -14.65
C LEU A 160 20.75 -2.43 -15.24
N ALA A 161 20.62 -1.18 -15.69
CA ALA A 161 21.70 -0.42 -16.34
C ALA A 161 22.77 0.01 -15.34
N PHE A 162 22.36 0.70 -14.26
CA PHE A 162 23.30 1.30 -13.31
C PHE A 162 23.53 0.45 -12.05
N GLY A 163 22.57 -0.39 -11.66
CA GLY A 163 22.75 -1.34 -10.57
C GLY A 163 23.63 -2.52 -11.00
N LEU A 164 23.27 -3.19 -12.10
CA LEU A 164 23.94 -4.41 -12.58
C LEU A 164 24.93 -4.19 -13.74
N GLY A 165 24.96 -3.00 -14.36
CA GLY A 165 25.89 -2.71 -15.46
C GLY A 165 25.49 -3.32 -16.80
N TRP A 166 24.18 -3.59 -17.04
CA TRP A 166 23.73 -4.13 -18.30
C TRP A 166 23.85 -3.11 -19.44
N TRP A 167 23.86 -3.59 -20.66
CA TRP A 167 23.97 -2.77 -21.88
C TRP A 167 25.23 -1.90 -21.98
N GLY A 168 26.31 -2.25 -21.23
CA GLY A 168 27.59 -1.50 -21.26
C GLY A 168 27.62 -0.26 -20.36
N PHE A 169 26.61 -0.03 -19.52
CA PHE A 169 26.65 1.02 -18.51
C PHE A 169 27.57 0.63 -17.34
N PRO A 170 28.15 1.62 -16.63
CA PRO A 170 28.97 1.33 -15.44
C PRO A 170 28.11 0.77 -14.32
N ALA A 171 28.53 -0.37 -13.75
CA ALA A 171 27.88 -1.00 -12.62
C ALA A 171 28.22 -0.26 -11.31
N TYR A 172 27.29 0.51 -10.78
CA TYR A 172 27.44 1.18 -9.47
C TYR A 172 26.94 0.32 -8.30
N GLY A 173 26.48 -0.90 -8.58
CA GLY A 173 26.01 -1.83 -7.56
C GLY A 173 24.82 -1.29 -6.75
N ALA A 174 24.89 -1.45 -5.43
CA ALA A 174 23.85 -1.01 -4.51
C ALA A 174 23.50 0.49 -4.62
N THR A 175 24.51 1.32 -4.90
CA THR A 175 24.33 2.77 -5.11
C THR A 175 23.48 3.03 -6.35
N GLY A 176 23.70 2.27 -7.44
CA GLY A 176 22.91 2.36 -8.68
C GLY A 176 21.43 2.09 -8.43
N ILE A 177 21.08 1.03 -7.68
CA ILE A 177 19.69 0.69 -7.32
C ILE A 177 19.06 1.79 -6.47
N ALA A 178 19.75 2.26 -5.42
CA ALA A 178 19.20 3.28 -4.52
C ALA A 178 18.88 4.59 -5.25
N TYR A 179 19.77 5.04 -6.14
CA TYR A 179 19.56 6.27 -6.90
C TYR A 179 18.60 6.09 -8.07
N SER A 180 18.50 4.91 -8.70
CA SER A 180 17.50 4.65 -9.73
C SER A 180 16.09 4.79 -9.20
N THR A 181 15.83 4.27 -7.98
CA THR A 181 14.55 4.44 -7.29
C THR A 181 14.28 5.91 -6.97
N LEU A 182 15.26 6.66 -6.45
CA LEU A 182 15.10 8.08 -6.14
C LEU A 182 14.80 8.90 -7.40
N VAL A 183 15.53 8.68 -8.48
CA VAL A 183 15.37 9.39 -9.76
C VAL A 183 14.01 9.07 -10.39
N SER A 184 13.64 7.80 -10.46
CA SER A 184 12.35 7.38 -11.06
C SER A 184 11.15 7.97 -10.33
N VAL A 185 11.18 7.99 -8.98
CA VAL A 185 10.15 8.61 -8.14
C VAL A 185 10.13 10.13 -8.34
N THR A 186 11.29 10.78 -8.41
CA THR A 186 11.38 12.24 -8.59
C THR A 186 10.86 12.67 -9.97
N VAL A 187 11.27 11.96 -11.02
CA VAL A 187 10.77 12.20 -12.39
C VAL A 187 9.27 11.95 -12.47
N GLY A 188 8.79 10.84 -11.89
CA GLY A 188 7.37 10.55 -11.82
C GLY A 188 6.57 11.62 -11.07
N ALA A 189 7.09 12.13 -9.94
CA ALA A 189 6.48 13.21 -9.18
C ALA A 189 6.42 14.53 -9.96
N ALA A 190 7.51 14.88 -10.65
CA ALA A 190 7.55 16.07 -11.50
C ALA A 190 6.53 15.97 -12.66
N LEU A 191 6.48 14.81 -13.33
CA LEU A 191 5.49 14.53 -14.37
C LEU A 191 4.07 14.59 -13.83
N MET A 192 3.83 14.04 -12.64
CA MET A 192 2.51 14.08 -11.98
C MET A 192 2.06 15.53 -11.71
N LEU A 193 2.93 16.37 -11.15
CA LEU A 193 2.64 17.78 -10.90
C LEU A 193 2.41 18.55 -12.21
N PHE A 194 3.24 18.31 -13.22
CA PHE A 194 3.06 18.91 -14.54
C PHE A 194 1.68 18.58 -15.13
N LEU A 195 1.27 17.30 -15.07
CA LEU A 195 -0.03 16.88 -15.59
C LEU A 195 -1.20 17.41 -14.75
N LEU A 196 -1.06 17.54 -13.41
CA LEU A 196 -2.07 18.19 -12.57
C LEU A 196 -2.29 19.65 -12.98
N MET A 197 -1.22 20.37 -13.32
CA MET A 197 -1.30 21.74 -13.83
C MET A 197 -1.89 21.79 -15.25
N ARG A 198 -1.44 20.87 -16.13
CA ARG A 198 -1.89 20.80 -17.54
C ARG A 198 -3.37 20.50 -17.68
N HIS A 199 -3.93 19.69 -16.77
CA HIS A 199 -5.36 19.33 -16.74
C HIS A 199 -6.20 20.24 -15.83
N GLU A 200 -5.67 21.38 -15.45
CA GLU A 200 -6.35 22.40 -14.64
C GLU A 200 -6.91 21.90 -13.29
N LEU A 201 -6.40 20.77 -12.78
CA LEU A 201 -6.74 20.27 -11.46
C LEU A 201 -5.97 21.01 -10.37
N PHE A 202 -4.75 21.46 -10.68
CA PHE A 202 -3.92 22.30 -9.83
C PHE A 202 -3.73 23.67 -10.49
N THR A 203 -4.45 24.68 -10.00
CA THR A 203 -4.53 26.04 -10.56
C THR A 203 -4.26 27.07 -9.47
N ARG A 204 -4.39 28.36 -9.81
CA ARG A 204 -4.32 29.45 -8.81
C ARG A 204 -5.35 29.31 -7.70
N ASP A 205 -6.53 28.77 -7.99
CA ASP A 205 -7.56 28.47 -6.99
C ASP A 205 -7.14 27.40 -5.99
N SER A 206 -6.10 26.62 -6.29
CA SER A 206 -5.54 25.59 -5.42
C SER A 206 -4.69 26.13 -4.28
N PHE A 207 -4.50 27.46 -4.21
CA PHE A 207 -3.85 28.16 -3.10
C PHE A 207 -4.91 28.86 -2.23
N PRO A 208 -5.61 28.11 -1.36
CA PRO A 208 -6.67 28.68 -0.55
C PRO A 208 -6.09 29.59 0.53
N GLY A 209 -6.80 30.70 0.81
CA GLY A 209 -6.44 31.58 1.91
C GLY A 209 -6.59 30.89 3.27
N TRP A 210 -5.87 31.39 4.28
CA TRP A 210 -5.81 30.79 5.62
C TRP A 210 -7.20 30.56 6.27
N ARG A 211 -8.16 31.45 6.03
CA ARG A 211 -9.54 31.30 6.53
C ARG A 211 -10.20 30.02 5.98
N TRP A 212 -9.98 29.73 4.70
CA TRP A 212 -10.53 28.53 4.08
C TRP A 212 -9.81 27.27 4.56
N ILE A 213 -8.49 27.32 4.77
CA ILE A 213 -7.72 26.20 5.32
C ILE A 213 -8.26 25.80 6.69
N LYS A 214 -8.49 26.78 7.58
CA LYS A 214 -9.11 26.52 8.90
C LYS A 214 -10.50 25.86 8.80
N ALA A 215 -11.27 26.13 7.77
CA ALA A 215 -12.59 25.54 7.56
C ALA A 215 -12.53 24.16 6.87
N GLY A 216 -11.59 23.96 5.95
CA GLY A 216 -11.48 22.74 5.14
C GLY A 216 -10.62 21.64 5.76
N ALA A 217 -9.53 22.00 6.46
CA ALA A 217 -8.62 21.05 7.08
C ALA A 217 -9.29 20.11 8.13
N PRO A 218 -10.23 20.58 8.99
CA PRO A 218 -10.89 19.70 9.94
C PRO A 218 -11.62 18.53 9.27
N TYR A 219 -12.22 18.73 8.11
CA TYR A 219 -12.87 17.66 7.36
C TYR A 219 -11.84 16.63 6.86
N LEU A 220 -10.71 17.09 6.29
CA LEU A 220 -9.63 16.20 5.88
C LEU A 220 -9.09 15.38 7.05
N LEU A 221 -8.82 16.02 8.19
CA LEU A 221 -8.31 15.36 9.39
C LEU A 221 -9.33 14.38 9.99
N LYS A 222 -10.62 14.72 9.97
CA LYS A 222 -11.71 13.84 10.40
C LYS A 222 -11.75 12.54 9.59
N VAL A 223 -11.41 12.60 8.30
CA VAL A 223 -11.39 11.43 7.42
C VAL A 223 -10.03 10.73 7.47
N ALA A 224 -8.93 11.49 7.39
CA ALA A 224 -7.57 10.93 7.37
C ALA A 224 -7.14 10.33 8.72
N GLY A 225 -7.55 10.90 9.85
CA GLY A 225 -7.18 10.40 11.18
C GLY A 225 -7.60 8.95 11.41
N PRO A 226 -8.89 8.61 11.30
CA PRO A 226 -9.32 7.22 11.44
C PRO A 226 -8.73 6.30 10.35
N ALA A 227 -8.52 6.78 9.12
CA ALA A 227 -7.86 6.00 8.07
C ALA A 227 -6.40 5.67 8.44
N PHE A 228 -5.67 6.59 9.06
CA PHE A 228 -4.35 6.32 9.62
C PHE A 228 -4.44 5.30 10.76
N GLY A 229 -5.39 5.46 11.67
CA GLY A 229 -5.65 4.51 12.74
C GLY A 229 -5.90 3.08 12.22
N THR A 230 -6.69 2.94 11.15
CA THR A 230 -6.91 1.64 10.48
C THR A 230 -5.60 1.02 10.03
N SER A 231 -4.76 1.77 9.31
CA SER A 231 -3.48 1.27 8.80
C SER A 231 -2.50 0.92 9.92
N PHE A 232 -2.46 1.73 10.97
CA PHE A 232 -1.60 1.50 12.13
C PHE A 232 -2.01 0.25 12.92
N LEU A 233 -3.30 0.11 13.22
CA LEU A 233 -3.84 -1.04 13.96
C LEU A 233 -3.73 -2.34 13.15
N TRP A 234 -3.88 -2.25 11.84
CA TRP A 234 -3.64 -3.37 10.94
C TRP A 234 -2.18 -3.84 10.99
N GLN A 235 -1.23 -2.92 10.84
CA GLN A 235 0.19 -3.25 10.84
C GLN A 235 0.67 -3.82 12.17
N THR A 236 0.23 -3.23 13.28
CA THR A 236 0.56 -3.73 14.62
C THR A 236 -0.10 -5.08 14.91
N GLY A 237 -1.32 -5.31 14.40
CA GLY A 237 -1.99 -6.60 14.47
C GLY A 237 -1.20 -7.71 13.76
N TYR A 238 -0.65 -7.44 12.59
CA TYR A 238 0.23 -8.40 11.91
C TYR A 238 1.52 -8.66 12.68
N MET A 239 2.13 -7.65 13.32
CA MET A 239 3.29 -7.86 14.18
C MET A 239 2.98 -8.84 15.32
N VAL A 240 1.83 -8.68 15.98
CA VAL A 240 1.40 -9.62 17.03
C VAL A 240 1.14 -11.01 16.45
N LEU A 241 0.55 -11.12 15.26
CA LEU A 241 0.34 -12.39 14.59
C LEU A 241 1.67 -13.13 14.31
N TYR A 242 2.70 -12.38 13.88
CA TYR A 242 4.06 -12.94 13.71
C TYR A 242 4.62 -13.48 15.03
N VAL A 243 4.45 -12.75 16.14
CA VAL A 243 4.89 -13.20 17.47
C VAL A 243 4.14 -14.45 17.89
N ILE A 244 2.82 -14.53 17.69
CA ILE A 244 2.01 -15.72 17.95
C ILE A 244 2.53 -16.91 17.13
N THR A 245 2.79 -16.71 15.83
CA THR A 245 3.30 -17.76 14.95
C THR A 245 4.71 -18.24 15.36
N ALA A 246 5.59 -17.31 15.73
CA ALA A 246 6.95 -17.62 16.18
C ALA A 246 7.00 -18.36 17.51
N SER A 247 5.97 -18.21 18.36
CA SER A 247 5.86 -18.83 19.68
C SER A 247 5.12 -20.17 19.69
N LEU A 248 4.74 -20.71 18.52
CA LEU A 248 4.04 -21.99 18.43
C LEU A 248 4.79 -23.14 19.11
N PRO A 249 4.09 -24.05 19.81
CA PRO A 249 4.69 -25.21 20.47
C PRO A 249 5.35 -26.17 19.48
N PHE A 250 4.67 -26.44 18.35
CA PHE A 250 5.12 -27.36 17.30
C PHE A 250 5.14 -26.69 15.93
N GLY A 251 6.02 -27.15 15.04
CA GLY A 251 6.07 -26.70 13.64
C GLY A 251 6.57 -25.27 13.42
N ARG A 252 6.98 -24.54 14.47
CA ARG A 252 7.36 -23.11 14.43
C ARG A 252 8.43 -22.77 13.39
N VAL A 253 9.34 -23.71 13.09
CA VAL A 253 10.45 -23.49 12.16
C VAL A 253 9.93 -23.24 10.74
N ASN A 254 8.88 -23.94 10.32
CA ASN A 254 8.30 -23.84 8.98
C ASN A 254 7.06 -22.93 8.94
N ALA A 255 6.41 -22.69 10.08
CA ALA A 255 5.21 -21.89 10.20
C ALA A 255 5.45 -20.42 9.83
N LEU A 256 6.54 -19.83 10.31
CA LEU A 256 6.86 -18.44 10.05
C LEU A 256 7.25 -18.18 8.57
N PRO A 257 8.15 -18.97 7.96
CA PRO A 257 8.37 -18.93 6.51
C PRO A 257 7.10 -19.17 5.71
N GLY A 258 6.27 -20.16 6.09
CA GLY A 258 4.99 -20.46 5.43
C GLY A 258 4.02 -19.28 5.47
N LEU A 259 3.89 -18.59 6.61
CA LEU A 259 3.09 -17.38 6.76
C LEU A 259 3.61 -16.26 5.85
N THR A 260 4.94 -16.01 5.84
CA THR A 260 5.53 -14.93 5.05
C THR A 260 5.42 -15.17 3.55
N THR A 261 5.62 -16.40 3.11
CA THR A 261 5.45 -16.79 1.70
C THR A 261 4.00 -16.71 1.29
N GLY A 262 3.09 -17.26 2.11
CA GLY A 262 1.66 -17.20 1.85
C GLY A 262 1.12 -15.76 1.77
N GLN A 263 1.62 -14.83 2.59
CA GLN A 263 1.24 -13.41 2.50
C GLN A 263 1.71 -12.73 1.21
N ARG A 264 2.85 -13.16 0.63
CA ARG A 264 3.29 -12.65 -0.68
C ARG A 264 2.35 -13.11 -1.79
N GLU A 265 1.92 -14.36 -1.76
CA GLU A 265 0.92 -14.89 -2.69
C GLU A 265 -0.45 -14.21 -2.50
N GLU A 266 -0.90 -14.04 -1.26
CA GLU A 266 -2.11 -13.31 -0.91
C GLU A 266 -2.10 -11.89 -1.47
N SER A 267 -0.96 -11.19 -1.46
CA SER A 267 -0.85 -9.83 -1.98
C SER A 267 -1.27 -9.73 -3.44
N ILE A 268 -0.96 -10.73 -4.26
CA ILE A 268 -1.35 -10.78 -5.67
C ILE A 268 -2.88 -10.88 -5.81
N LEU A 269 -3.51 -11.71 -4.97
CA LEU A 269 -4.97 -11.84 -4.91
C LEU A 269 -5.63 -10.59 -4.33
N PHE A 270 -4.95 -9.87 -3.44
CA PHE A 270 -5.50 -8.71 -2.76
C PHE A 270 -5.51 -7.43 -3.63
N PHE A 271 -4.59 -7.29 -4.57
CA PHE A 271 -4.50 -6.09 -5.41
C PHE A 271 -5.78 -5.76 -6.19
N PRO A 272 -6.48 -6.69 -6.83
CA PRO A 272 -7.76 -6.38 -7.47
C PRO A 272 -8.83 -5.91 -6.45
N ALA A 273 -8.89 -6.50 -5.26
CA ALA A 273 -9.82 -6.06 -4.22
C ALA A 273 -9.57 -4.60 -3.79
N VAL A 274 -8.30 -4.23 -3.61
CA VAL A 274 -7.89 -2.84 -3.34
C VAL A 274 -8.27 -1.90 -4.49
N ALA A 275 -8.09 -2.34 -5.73
CA ALA A 275 -8.48 -1.55 -6.92
C ALA A 275 -10.00 -1.30 -6.98
N PHE A 276 -10.82 -2.31 -6.66
CA PHE A 276 -12.27 -2.15 -6.54
C PHE A 276 -12.64 -1.22 -5.37
N SER A 277 -11.97 -1.34 -4.24
CA SER A 277 -12.14 -0.44 -3.08
C SER A 277 -11.87 1.03 -3.45
N MET A 278 -10.78 1.29 -4.16
CA MET A 278 -10.45 2.63 -4.65
C MET A 278 -11.51 3.16 -5.61
N THR A 279 -12.06 2.31 -6.47
CA THR A 279 -13.13 2.66 -7.41
C THR A 279 -14.43 2.97 -6.65
N ALA A 280 -14.82 2.11 -5.71
CA ALA A 280 -15.99 2.32 -4.86
C ALA A 280 -15.91 3.66 -4.11
N SER A 281 -14.73 3.98 -3.56
CA SER A 281 -14.51 5.24 -2.84
C SER A 281 -14.79 6.47 -3.70
N VAL A 282 -14.30 6.49 -4.93
CA VAL A 282 -14.52 7.61 -5.86
C VAL A 282 -15.98 7.71 -6.29
N LEU A 283 -16.58 6.60 -6.71
CA LEU A 283 -17.96 6.59 -7.24
C LEU A 283 -18.99 6.94 -6.17
N VAL A 284 -18.85 6.37 -4.97
CA VAL A 284 -19.71 6.71 -3.83
C VAL A 284 -19.54 8.18 -3.45
N GLY A 285 -18.30 8.68 -3.41
CA GLY A 285 -18.03 10.08 -3.13
C GLY A 285 -18.74 11.03 -4.12
N HIS A 286 -18.69 10.74 -5.42
CA HIS A 286 -19.42 11.52 -6.44
C HIS A 286 -20.93 11.48 -6.23
N ALA A 287 -21.52 10.30 -6.11
CA ALA A 287 -22.96 10.14 -5.92
C ALA A 287 -23.49 10.86 -4.66
N LEU A 288 -22.71 10.82 -3.56
CA LEU A 288 -23.04 11.58 -2.35
C LEU A 288 -22.89 13.09 -2.56
N GLY A 289 -21.90 13.51 -3.36
CA GLY A 289 -21.74 14.91 -3.74
C GLY A 289 -22.95 15.45 -4.53
N GLU A 290 -23.51 14.63 -5.41
CA GLU A 290 -24.73 14.90 -6.16
C GLU A 290 -25.99 14.89 -5.28
N GLY A 291 -25.90 14.49 -4.02
CA GLY A 291 -27.03 14.31 -3.11
C GLY A 291 -27.83 13.01 -3.37
N ASN A 292 -27.33 12.13 -4.22
CA ASN A 292 -28.04 10.92 -4.63
C ASN A 292 -27.62 9.69 -3.79
N HIS A 293 -28.16 9.59 -2.58
CA HIS A 293 -27.88 8.47 -1.68
C HIS A 293 -28.29 7.09 -2.24
N ARG A 294 -29.33 7.05 -3.07
CA ARG A 294 -29.77 5.80 -3.69
C ARG A 294 -28.76 5.30 -4.71
N GLU A 295 -28.23 6.19 -5.52
CA GLU A 295 -27.19 5.86 -6.50
C GLU A 295 -25.87 5.49 -5.80
N ALA A 296 -25.50 6.17 -4.72
CA ALA A 296 -24.33 5.81 -3.91
C ALA A 296 -24.41 4.37 -3.41
N LYS A 297 -25.56 3.97 -2.86
CA LYS A 297 -25.80 2.59 -2.41
C LYS A 297 -25.78 1.59 -3.57
N ARG A 298 -26.46 1.91 -4.69
CA ARG A 298 -26.52 1.05 -5.87
C ARG A 298 -25.14 0.80 -6.47
N THR A 299 -24.36 1.84 -6.62
CA THR A 299 -22.98 1.77 -7.15
C THR A 299 -22.06 0.97 -6.24
N LEU A 300 -22.17 1.17 -4.91
CA LEU A 300 -21.42 0.39 -3.95
C LEU A 300 -21.74 -1.10 -4.05
N LEU A 301 -23.03 -1.45 -4.06
CA LEU A 301 -23.47 -2.86 -4.16
C LEU A 301 -23.11 -3.49 -5.51
N ALA A 302 -23.20 -2.74 -6.61
CA ALA A 302 -22.77 -3.21 -7.92
C ALA A 302 -21.25 -3.48 -7.95
N THR A 303 -20.44 -2.54 -7.43
CA THR A 303 -18.99 -2.71 -7.32
C THR A 303 -18.64 -3.91 -6.44
N LEU A 304 -19.34 -4.09 -5.32
CA LEU A 304 -19.20 -5.23 -4.43
C LEU A 304 -19.51 -6.55 -5.14
N GLY A 305 -20.65 -6.63 -5.85
CA GLY A 305 -21.05 -7.84 -6.57
C GLY A 305 -20.05 -8.23 -7.65
N ILE A 306 -19.59 -7.26 -8.46
CA ILE A 306 -18.57 -7.49 -9.50
C ILE A 306 -17.24 -7.93 -8.88
N ALA A 307 -16.81 -7.26 -7.81
CA ALA A 307 -15.56 -7.58 -7.14
C ALA A 307 -15.59 -8.99 -6.52
N CYS A 308 -16.65 -9.33 -5.77
CA CYS A 308 -16.79 -10.65 -5.17
C CYS A 308 -16.89 -11.74 -6.23
N ALA A 309 -17.72 -11.58 -7.26
CA ALA A 309 -17.84 -12.56 -8.33
C ALA A 309 -16.51 -12.77 -9.07
N GLY A 310 -15.85 -11.67 -9.48
CA GLY A 310 -14.56 -11.74 -10.17
C GLY A 310 -13.47 -12.40 -9.31
N MET A 311 -13.36 -12.03 -8.04
CA MET A 311 -12.34 -12.59 -7.15
C MET A 311 -12.62 -14.04 -6.74
N CYS A 312 -13.90 -14.42 -6.59
CA CYS A 312 -14.27 -15.82 -6.41
C CYS A 312 -13.89 -16.68 -7.63
N CYS A 313 -14.11 -16.17 -8.86
CA CYS A 313 -13.64 -16.83 -10.07
C CYS A 313 -12.12 -16.99 -10.11
N VAL A 314 -11.37 -15.95 -9.75
CA VAL A 314 -9.90 -16.00 -9.67
C VAL A 314 -9.45 -17.01 -8.61
N GLY A 315 -10.04 -16.99 -7.41
CA GLY A 315 -9.76 -17.93 -6.34
C GLY A 315 -10.04 -19.39 -6.75
N ALA A 316 -11.18 -19.62 -7.40
CA ALA A 316 -11.54 -20.94 -7.94
C ALA A 316 -10.57 -21.42 -9.03
N ALA A 317 -10.11 -20.52 -9.90
CA ALA A 317 -9.12 -20.83 -10.93
C ALA A 317 -7.73 -21.16 -10.34
N ILE A 318 -7.34 -20.50 -9.25
CA ILE A 318 -6.05 -20.71 -8.59
C ILE A 318 -6.08 -21.96 -7.70
N TRP A 319 -7.24 -22.36 -7.18
CA TRP A 319 -7.38 -23.48 -6.24
C TRP A 319 -6.67 -24.76 -6.66
N PRO A 320 -6.78 -25.27 -7.89
CA PRO A 320 -6.08 -26.49 -8.31
C PRO A 320 -4.55 -26.33 -8.38
N TRP A 321 -4.05 -25.11 -8.63
CA TRP A 321 -2.63 -24.81 -8.85
C TRP A 321 -1.89 -24.33 -7.59
N ARG A 322 -2.52 -24.38 -6.41
CA ARG A 322 -1.95 -23.84 -5.17
C ARG A 322 -0.64 -24.50 -4.75
N MET A 323 -0.44 -25.79 -5.09
CA MET A 323 0.82 -26.52 -4.82
C MET A 323 1.96 -26.02 -5.70
N GLU A 324 1.69 -25.86 -7.00
CA GLU A 324 2.65 -25.35 -7.98
C GLU A 324 3.06 -23.92 -7.66
N LEU A 325 2.09 -23.09 -7.26
CA LEU A 325 2.35 -21.71 -6.85
C LEU A 325 3.25 -21.66 -5.62
N ALA A 326 2.95 -22.43 -4.58
CA ALA A 326 3.80 -22.51 -3.40
C ALA A 326 5.22 -22.99 -3.75
N GLY A 327 5.36 -23.93 -4.71
CA GLY A 327 6.63 -24.43 -5.21
C GLY A 327 7.46 -23.39 -5.96
N LEU A 328 6.83 -22.39 -6.59
CA LEU A 328 7.54 -21.29 -7.28
C LEU A 328 8.27 -20.35 -6.32
N ILE A 329 7.74 -20.16 -5.11
CA ILE A 329 8.23 -19.15 -4.16
C ILE A 329 9.03 -19.81 -3.02
N ALA A 330 8.60 -20.98 -2.54
CA ALA A 330 9.25 -21.70 -1.45
C ALA A 330 10.08 -22.89 -1.99
N PRO A 331 11.43 -22.89 -1.87
CA PRO A 331 12.28 -24.00 -2.29
C PRO A 331 12.14 -25.24 -1.39
N ASP A 332 11.84 -25.04 -0.09
CA ASP A 332 11.74 -26.12 0.89
C ASP A 332 10.33 -26.76 0.86
N PRO A 333 10.21 -28.08 0.62
CA PRO A 333 8.95 -28.80 0.62
C PRO A 333 8.14 -28.68 1.91
N ALA A 334 8.80 -28.57 3.07
CA ALA A 334 8.12 -28.38 4.35
C ALA A 334 7.46 -26.99 4.45
N VAL A 335 8.12 -25.97 3.92
CA VAL A 335 7.56 -24.61 3.84
C VAL A 335 6.42 -24.56 2.80
N GLN A 336 6.53 -25.29 1.69
CA GLN A 336 5.45 -25.37 0.68
C GLN A 336 4.15 -25.89 1.28
N VAL A 337 4.21 -26.93 2.10
CA VAL A 337 3.03 -27.51 2.78
C VAL A 337 2.35 -26.44 3.65
N GLU A 338 3.10 -25.70 4.45
CA GLU A 338 2.55 -24.63 5.29
C GLU A 338 1.99 -23.47 4.45
N THR A 339 2.67 -23.11 3.38
CA THR A 339 2.20 -22.09 2.42
C THR A 339 0.87 -22.50 1.78
N VAL A 340 0.72 -23.75 1.37
CA VAL A 340 -0.54 -24.28 0.78
C VAL A 340 -1.67 -24.26 1.80
N LYS A 341 -1.40 -24.60 3.07
CA LYS A 341 -2.41 -24.50 4.14
C LYS A 341 -2.90 -23.06 4.28
N TYR A 342 -1.97 -22.10 4.39
CA TYR A 342 -2.30 -20.68 4.47
C TYR A 342 -3.13 -20.21 3.27
N LEU A 343 -2.66 -20.50 2.05
CA LEU A 343 -3.33 -20.11 0.81
C LEU A 343 -4.72 -20.71 0.70
N SER A 344 -4.91 -21.93 1.16
CA SER A 344 -6.23 -22.60 1.15
C SER A 344 -7.24 -21.87 2.04
N PHE A 345 -6.88 -21.52 3.28
CA PHE A 345 -7.73 -20.71 4.16
C PHE A 345 -7.99 -19.31 3.56
N ASN A 346 -6.97 -18.69 2.98
CA ASN A 346 -7.09 -17.38 2.40
C ASN A 346 -8.02 -17.36 1.18
N ILE A 347 -7.92 -18.33 0.26
CA ILE A 347 -8.82 -18.43 -0.90
C ILE A 347 -10.27 -18.62 -0.45
N MET A 348 -10.53 -19.43 0.58
CA MET A 348 -11.88 -19.56 1.15
C MET A 348 -12.39 -18.26 1.76
N ALA A 349 -11.50 -17.44 2.34
CA ALA A 349 -11.82 -16.14 2.92
C ALA A 349 -12.03 -15.03 1.88
N VAL A 350 -11.61 -15.22 0.60
CA VAL A 350 -11.67 -14.20 -0.46
C VAL A 350 -13.02 -13.46 -0.52
N PRO A 351 -14.19 -14.09 -0.55
CA PRO A 351 -15.45 -13.36 -0.68
C PRO A 351 -15.68 -12.39 0.49
N PHE A 352 -15.33 -12.77 1.70
CA PHE A 352 -15.48 -11.95 2.90
C PHE A 352 -14.44 -10.82 2.96
N THR A 353 -13.20 -11.14 2.62
CA THR A 353 -12.11 -10.15 2.56
C THR A 353 -12.39 -9.10 1.49
N VAL A 354 -12.79 -9.50 0.29
CA VAL A 354 -13.15 -8.58 -0.79
C VAL A 354 -14.34 -7.72 -0.40
N ALA A 355 -15.36 -8.32 0.22
CA ALA A 355 -16.55 -7.58 0.67
C ALA A 355 -16.15 -6.51 1.70
N SER A 356 -15.36 -6.87 2.71
CA SER A 356 -14.93 -5.93 3.75
C SER A 356 -14.11 -4.77 3.19
N VAL A 357 -13.16 -5.05 2.28
CA VAL A 357 -12.29 -4.05 1.66
C VAL A 357 -13.05 -3.11 0.73
N VAL A 358 -13.98 -3.62 -0.08
CA VAL A 358 -14.80 -2.80 -0.99
C VAL A 358 -15.80 -1.94 -0.21
N LEU A 359 -16.45 -2.48 0.82
CA LEU A 359 -17.34 -1.72 1.70
C LEU A 359 -16.57 -0.61 2.44
N ALA A 360 -15.39 -0.92 2.96
CA ALA A 360 -14.52 0.08 3.56
C ALA A 360 -14.16 1.20 2.56
N GLY A 361 -13.87 0.85 1.31
CA GLY A 361 -13.65 1.83 0.23
C GLY A 361 -14.84 2.76 0.03
N GLY A 362 -16.05 2.22 -0.04
CA GLY A 362 -17.27 3.03 -0.12
C GLY A 362 -17.46 3.97 1.07
N LEU A 363 -17.24 3.48 2.28
CA LEU A 363 -17.31 4.28 3.51
C LEU A 363 -16.21 5.38 3.55
N ASN A 364 -15.01 5.07 3.05
CA ASN A 364 -13.94 6.06 2.91
C ASN A 364 -14.36 7.18 1.92
N GLY A 365 -14.97 6.83 0.79
CA GLY A 365 -15.53 7.81 -0.16
C GLY A 365 -16.67 8.65 0.41
N ALA A 366 -17.45 8.08 1.33
CA ALA A 366 -18.47 8.79 2.08
C ALA A 366 -17.88 9.72 3.17
N GLY A 367 -16.59 9.62 3.47
CA GLY A 367 -15.94 10.32 4.58
C GLY A 367 -16.24 9.71 5.96
N ALA A 368 -16.77 8.50 6.00
CA ALA A 368 -17.18 7.78 7.21
C ALA A 368 -16.11 6.76 7.66
N THR A 369 -14.84 7.15 7.66
CA THR A 369 -13.65 6.32 7.91
C THR A 369 -13.56 5.73 9.32
N VAL A 370 -14.32 6.27 10.27
CA VAL A 370 -14.40 5.72 11.63
C VAL A 370 -14.98 4.31 11.63
N TYR A 371 -15.97 4.03 10.80
CA TYR A 371 -16.60 2.70 10.74
C TYR A 371 -15.63 1.61 10.27
N PRO A 372 -14.91 1.75 9.15
CA PRO A 372 -13.85 0.81 8.80
C PRO A 372 -12.79 0.67 9.90
N MET A 373 -12.37 1.77 10.52
CA MET A 373 -11.37 1.71 11.60
C MET A 373 -11.85 0.82 12.75
N VAL A 374 -13.06 1.04 13.24
CA VAL A 374 -13.61 0.25 14.35
C VAL A 374 -13.81 -1.20 13.94
N SER A 375 -14.41 -1.44 12.77
CA SER A 375 -14.70 -2.80 12.29
C SER A 375 -13.43 -3.62 12.08
N PHE A 376 -12.42 -3.07 11.39
CA PHE A 376 -11.15 -3.76 11.19
C PHE A 376 -10.36 -3.95 12.48
N SER A 377 -10.37 -2.94 13.36
CA SER A 377 -9.70 -3.07 14.66
C SER A 377 -10.34 -4.17 15.49
N PHE A 378 -11.66 -4.21 15.55
CA PHE A 378 -12.39 -5.27 16.26
C PHE A 378 -12.10 -6.64 15.65
N ALA A 379 -12.19 -6.76 14.31
CA ALA A 379 -11.92 -8.02 13.61
C ALA A 379 -10.49 -8.52 13.87
N VAL A 380 -9.49 -7.66 13.81
CA VAL A 380 -8.09 -8.07 14.03
C VAL A 380 -7.82 -8.34 15.51
N TRP A 381 -8.13 -7.40 16.39
CA TRP A 381 -7.69 -7.46 17.77
C TRP A 381 -8.59 -8.29 18.69
N ALA A 382 -9.92 -8.27 18.48
CA ALA A 382 -10.87 -8.99 19.32
C ALA A 382 -11.25 -10.37 18.74
N VAL A 383 -11.04 -10.63 17.46
CA VAL A 383 -11.42 -11.91 16.83
C VAL A 383 -10.17 -12.65 16.32
N ARG A 384 -9.45 -12.09 15.37
CA ARG A 384 -8.34 -12.77 14.68
C ARG A 384 -7.21 -13.18 15.64
N LEU A 385 -6.68 -12.26 16.43
CA LEU A 385 -5.55 -12.55 17.33
C LEU A 385 -5.91 -13.53 18.45
N PRO A 386 -7.05 -13.42 19.14
CA PRO A 386 -7.47 -14.43 20.11
C PRO A 386 -7.71 -15.80 19.49
N ILE A 387 -8.33 -15.89 18.31
CA ILE A 387 -8.51 -17.14 17.57
C ILE A 387 -7.15 -17.74 17.17
N ALA A 388 -6.24 -16.93 16.63
CA ALA A 388 -4.90 -17.37 16.27
C ALA A 388 -4.14 -17.96 17.47
N TRP A 389 -4.24 -17.30 18.63
CA TRP A 389 -3.61 -17.81 19.84
C TRP A 389 -4.29 -19.05 20.37
N LEU A 390 -5.63 -19.09 20.47
CA LEU A 390 -6.41 -20.20 21.00
C LEU A 390 -6.19 -21.48 20.18
N PHE A 391 -6.38 -21.39 18.86
CA PHE A 391 -6.24 -22.57 17.97
C PHE A 391 -4.77 -22.91 17.72
N GLY A 392 -3.88 -21.91 17.65
CA GLY A 392 -2.46 -22.14 17.43
C GLY A 392 -1.73 -22.75 18.64
N HIS A 393 -2.11 -22.38 19.88
CA HIS A 393 -1.38 -22.81 21.08
C HIS A 393 -2.11 -23.83 21.94
N ILE A 394 -3.46 -23.82 21.95
CA ILE A 394 -4.24 -24.65 22.89
C ILE A 394 -4.91 -25.82 22.17
N ILE A 395 -5.65 -25.57 21.06
CA ILE A 395 -6.53 -26.56 20.47
C ILE A 395 -5.76 -27.47 19.48
N TRP A 396 -5.19 -26.87 18.42
CA TRP A 396 -4.49 -27.62 17.37
C TRP A 396 -2.98 -27.67 17.58
N GLN A 397 -2.43 -26.70 18.29
CA GLN A 397 -1.00 -26.57 18.59
C GLN A 397 -0.11 -26.55 17.32
N ASP A 398 -0.66 -26.07 16.21
CA ASP A 398 -0.04 -26.08 14.88
C ASP A 398 -0.30 -24.76 14.14
N ALA A 399 0.49 -24.49 13.11
CA ALA A 399 0.37 -23.35 12.23
C ALA A 399 -1.02 -23.21 11.58
N SER A 400 -1.68 -24.35 11.28
CA SER A 400 -3.04 -24.37 10.73
C SER A 400 -4.05 -23.64 11.63
N GLY A 401 -3.87 -23.69 12.96
CA GLY A 401 -4.71 -22.98 13.91
C GLY A 401 -4.54 -21.46 13.82
N VAL A 402 -3.31 -21.00 13.57
CA VAL A 402 -3.05 -19.57 13.29
C VAL A 402 -3.64 -19.18 11.95
N PHE A 403 -3.49 -19.99 10.92
CA PHE A 403 -3.98 -19.69 9.56
C PHE A 403 -5.50 -19.69 9.48
N LEU A 404 -6.20 -20.50 10.30
CA LEU A 404 -7.65 -20.45 10.43
C LEU A 404 -8.14 -19.04 10.81
N SER A 405 -7.37 -18.29 11.57
CA SER A 405 -7.75 -16.92 11.98
C SER A 405 -7.84 -15.92 10.84
N THR A 406 -7.33 -16.27 9.64
CA THR A 406 -7.46 -15.44 8.43
C THR A 406 -8.84 -15.57 7.79
N PHE A 407 -9.57 -16.67 8.07
CA PHE A 407 -10.94 -16.92 7.65
C PHE A 407 -11.96 -16.17 8.51
#